data_3dfb3e60b902e9b927fea2e2a9bf4ef6
#
_entry.id   3dfb3e60b902e9b927fea2e2a9bf4ef6
#
_cell.length_a   1.000
_cell.length_b   1.000
_cell.length_c   1.000
_cell.angle_alpha   90.00
_cell.angle_beta   90.00
_cell.angle_gamma   90.00
#
_symmetry.space_group_name_H-M   'P 1'
#
loop_
_entity.id
_entity.type
_entity.pdbx_description
1 polymer ?
#
loop_
_entity_poly.entity_id
_entity_poly.type
_entity_poly.pdbx_seq_one_letter_code
_entity_poly.pdbx_strand_id
1 'polypeptide(L)'
;MMLTGLAAVFALAAPVGPLTAVPPPPAPIFGGEQTAPGAWPAVVAISIGSTLCTGTFVSPTIIFTAAHCLEKNPDLSSMSVRRGDDINFPVPTLKVAAYGFDPQFCGEETCKEDIHDYGFVVVSSPQKDILEFPRPVADQDEWDQIMAVKSTITLVGYGLNEGDITGVKRQVEVPITKFSASGLEFQAGGDGLDSCQGDSGGPAFARLDSGEWVLAGITSRGYTCGKGGFYAVPQGGLCWLSGASGLDLRPPDCEDCDCINTDPNRDQGCGCTSGPGGPLALLLPLALLALRPRRRPVPAAR
;
A
#
# COMPACT_ATOMS: atom_id res chain seq x y z
N MET A 1 -51.67 -56.75 -50.38
CA MET A 1 -51.44 -56.35 -48.98
C MET A 1 -49.94 -56.45 -48.75
N MET A 2 -49.24 -55.34 -48.83
CA MET A 2 -47.80 -55.24 -48.55
C MET A 2 -47.63 -54.56 -47.16
N LEU A 3 -47.05 -55.29 -46.21
CA LEU A 3 -46.64 -54.75 -44.93
C LEU A 3 -45.23 -54.18 -45.08
N THR A 4 -45.11 -52.87 -44.90
CA THR A 4 -43.81 -52.20 -44.78
C THR A 4 -43.40 -52.13 -43.30
N GLY A 5 -42.36 -52.87 -42.97
CA GLY A 5 -41.75 -52.83 -41.61
C GLY A 5 -40.91 -51.59 -41.42
N LEU A 6 -41.20 -50.78 -40.37
CA LEU A 6 -40.40 -49.66 -39.94
C LEU A 6 -39.29 -50.21 -39.03
N ALA A 7 -38.05 -50.08 -39.44
CA ALA A 7 -36.87 -50.35 -38.57
C ALA A 7 -36.56 -49.12 -37.76
N ALA A 8 -36.65 -49.19 -36.42
CA ALA A 8 -36.24 -48.15 -35.51
C ALA A 8 -34.73 -48.26 -35.25
N VAL A 9 -33.96 -47.21 -35.62
CA VAL A 9 -32.56 -47.09 -35.32
C VAL A 9 -32.42 -46.46 -33.94
N PHE A 10 -31.98 -47.23 -32.97
CA PHE A 10 -31.59 -46.74 -31.65
C PHE A 10 -30.17 -46.23 -31.75
N ALA A 11 -29.98 -44.90 -31.68
CA ALA A 11 -28.69 -44.29 -31.50
C ALA A 11 -28.27 -44.43 -30.02
N LEU A 12 -27.21 -45.17 -29.75
CA LEU A 12 -26.55 -45.23 -28.45
C LEU A 12 -25.75 -43.93 -28.24
N ALA A 13 -26.23 -43.08 -27.34
CA ALA A 13 -25.42 -41.94 -26.87
C ALA A 13 -24.29 -42.46 -25.99
N ALA A 14 -23.04 -42.18 -26.40
CA ALA A 14 -21.87 -42.47 -25.59
C ALA A 14 -21.86 -41.57 -24.32
N PRO A 15 -21.46 -42.11 -23.14
CA PRO A 15 -21.37 -41.30 -21.94
C PRO A 15 -20.29 -40.21 -22.14
N VAL A 16 -20.69 -38.96 -22.01
CA VAL A 16 -19.75 -37.81 -21.92
C VAL A 16 -19.06 -37.96 -20.58
N GLY A 17 -17.75 -38.29 -20.61
CA GLY A 17 -16.92 -38.30 -19.40
C GLY A 17 -16.90 -36.93 -18.73
N PRO A 18 -16.61 -36.87 -17.42
CA PRO A 18 -16.49 -35.58 -16.73
C PRO A 18 -15.44 -34.73 -17.41
N LEU A 19 -15.82 -33.52 -17.81
CA LEU A 19 -14.88 -32.50 -18.26
C LEU A 19 -13.91 -32.25 -17.10
N THR A 20 -12.70 -32.75 -17.21
CA THR A 20 -11.60 -32.36 -16.30
C THR A 20 -11.43 -30.86 -16.48
N ALA A 21 -11.79 -30.07 -15.46
CA ALA A 21 -11.51 -28.66 -15.46
C ALA A 21 -9.98 -28.49 -15.68
N VAL A 22 -9.59 -27.83 -16.77
CA VAL A 22 -8.21 -27.42 -16.98
C VAL A 22 -7.90 -26.50 -15.81
N PRO A 23 -6.86 -26.78 -15.00
CA PRO A 23 -6.46 -25.85 -13.95
C PRO A 23 -6.24 -24.47 -14.59
N PRO A 24 -6.70 -23.38 -13.95
CA PRO A 24 -6.46 -22.05 -14.47
C PRO A 24 -4.95 -21.87 -14.70
N PRO A 25 -4.54 -21.16 -15.76
CA PRO A 25 -3.12 -20.90 -16.01
C PRO A 25 -2.53 -20.19 -14.79
N PRO A 26 -1.26 -20.46 -14.44
CA PRO A 26 -0.59 -19.81 -13.33
C PRO A 26 -0.68 -18.29 -13.46
N ALA A 27 -0.95 -17.64 -12.37
CA ALA A 27 -1.31 -16.24 -12.27
C ALA A 27 -0.10 -15.36 -11.91
N PRO A 28 0.16 -14.21 -12.55
CA PRO A 28 1.18 -13.20 -12.16
C PRO A 28 0.68 -12.22 -11.09
N ILE A 29 1.53 -11.28 -10.65
CA ILE A 29 1.84 -11.13 -9.24
C ILE A 29 1.97 -12.55 -8.71
N PHE A 30 2.99 -12.93 -8.08
CA PHE A 30 3.26 -14.33 -7.79
C PHE A 30 2.09 -14.97 -6.98
N GLY A 31 1.44 -16.00 -7.56
CA GLY A 31 0.26 -16.64 -6.96
C GLY A 31 -1.07 -15.89 -7.07
N GLY A 32 -1.11 -14.70 -7.70
CA GLY A 32 -2.31 -13.89 -7.83
C GLY A 32 -3.16 -14.18 -9.08
N GLU A 33 -4.06 -13.28 -9.44
CA GLU A 33 -4.96 -13.37 -10.60
C GLU A 33 -4.88 -12.12 -11.48
N GLN A 34 -5.24 -12.24 -12.75
CA GLN A 34 -5.41 -11.07 -13.60
C GLN A 34 -6.59 -10.24 -13.08
N THR A 35 -6.41 -8.91 -13.04
CA THR A 35 -7.48 -8.00 -12.62
C THR A 35 -8.67 -8.09 -13.57
N ALA A 36 -9.87 -7.85 -13.07
CA ALA A 36 -11.03 -7.66 -13.94
C ALA A 36 -10.76 -6.51 -14.94
N PRO A 37 -11.30 -6.59 -16.18
CA PRO A 37 -11.07 -5.55 -17.17
C PRO A 37 -11.42 -4.15 -16.65
N GLY A 38 -10.46 -3.22 -16.76
CA GLY A 38 -10.59 -1.85 -16.27
C GLY A 38 -10.49 -1.65 -14.77
N ALA A 39 -10.25 -2.70 -13.98
CA ALA A 39 -10.02 -2.56 -12.54
C ALA A 39 -8.73 -1.81 -12.25
N TRP A 40 -8.70 -1.17 -11.08
CA TRP A 40 -7.55 -0.40 -10.59
C TRP A 40 -7.05 0.64 -11.62
N PRO A 41 -7.91 1.57 -12.08
CA PRO A 41 -7.56 2.51 -13.15
C PRO A 41 -6.43 3.46 -12.77
N ALA A 42 -6.20 3.67 -11.49
CA ALA A 42 -5.10 4.48 -10.95
C ALA A 42 -3.74 3.75 -10.96
N VAL A 43 -3.72 2.41 -11.10
CA VAL A 43 -2.47 1.64 -11.13
C VAL A 43 -1.92 1.58 -12.54
N VAL A 44 -0.64 1.94 -12.69
CA VAL A 44 0.04 2.13 -13.98
C VAL A 44 1.40 1.50 -14.02
N ALA A 45 1.86 1.16 -15.21
CA ALA A 45 3.22 0.72 -15.46
C ALA A 45 4.13 1.92 -15.75
N ILE A 46 5.31 1.96 -15.13
CA ILE A 46 6.36 2.96 -15.35
C ILE A 46 7.53 2.26 -16.02
N SER A 47 7.79 2.60 -17.28
CA SER A 47 8.96 2.11 -18.00
C SER A 47 10.10 3.12 -17.92
N ILE A 48 11.28 2.65 -17.56
CA ILE A 48 12.51 3.46 -17.39
C ILE A 48 13.62 2.73 -18.13
N GLY A 49 13.88 3.11 -19.38
CA GLY A 49 14.73 2.34 -20.27
C GLY A 49 14.20 0.91 -20.44
N SER A 50 14.97 -0.08 -20.00
CA SER A 50 14.58 -1.51 -20.00
C SER A 50 13.96 -1.98 -18.68
N THR A 51 13.88 -1.11 -17.67
CA THR A 51 13.33 -1.45 -16.34
C THR A 51 11.84 -1.17 -16.32
N LEU A 52 11.08 -2.07 -15.69
CA LEU A 52 9.67 -1.92 -15.41
C LEU A 52 9.48 -1.70 -13.92
N CYS A 53 8.71 -0.67 -13.58
CA CYS A 53 8.15 -0.43 -12.26
C CYS A 53 6.62 -0.26 -12.37
N THR A 54 5.97 -0.30 -11.24
CA THR A 54 4.54 0.00 -11.10
C THR A 54 4.40 1.31 -10.32
N GLY A 55 3.29 2.01 -10.48
CA GLY A 55 2.97 3.21 -9.71
C GLY A 55 1.48 3.39 -9.55
N THR A 56 1.09 4.33 -8.69
CA THR A 56 -0.31 4.62 -8.37
C THR A 56 -0.58 6.11 -8.53
N PHE A 57 -1.50 6.49 -9.41
CA PHE A 57 -1.99 7.86 -9.44
C PHE A 57 -2.66 8.22 -8.12
N VAL A 58 -2.17 9.27 -7.49
CA VAL A 58 -2.73 9.87 -6.26
C VAL A 58 -3.34 11.25 -6.52
N SER A 59 -3.20 11.73 -7.75
CA SER A 59 -3.87 12.91 -8.30
C SER A 59 -3.95 12.79 -9.82
N PRO A 60 -4.62 13.72 -10.54
CA PRO A 60 -4.69 13.65 -11.99
C PRO A 60 -3.35 13.63 -12.72
N THR A 61 -2.27 14.09 -12.11
CA THR A 61 -0.95 14.22 -12.74
C THR A 61 0.18 13.58 -11.95
N ILE A 62 -0.02 13.20 -10.69
CA ILE A 62 1.04 12.69 -9.80
C ILE A 62 0.82 11.22 -9.51
N ILE A 63 1.87 10.45 -9.67
CA ILE A 63 1.94 9.01 -9.45
C ILE A 63 2.92 8.75 -8.32
N PHE A 64 2.51 8.04 -7.28
CA PHE A 64 3.42 7.46 -6.29
C PHE A 64 4.11 6.23 -6.87
N THR A 65 5.40 6.09 -6.54
CA THR A 65 6.22 4.92 -6.85
C THR A 65 7.37 4.80 -5.82
N ALA A 66 8.28 3.87 -6.02
CA ALA A 66 9.45 3.68 -5.17
C ALA A 66 10.63 4.58 -5.58
N ALA A 67 11.46 5.00 -4.61
CA ALA A 67 12.68 5.76 -4.86
C ALA A 67 13.69 4.97 -5.70
N HIS A 68 13.86 3.67 -5.41
CA HIS A 68 14.81 2.81 -6.13
C HIS A 68 14.52 2.69 -7.64
N CYS A 69 13.29 2.95 -8.08
CA CYS A 69 12.96 3.06 -9.51
C CYS A 69 13.61 4.29 -10.16
N LEU A 70 13.88 5.36 -9.38
CA LEU A 70 14.24 6.69 -9.86
C LEU A 70 15.65 7.11 -9.45
N GLU A 71 16.27 6.45 -8.49
CA GLU A 71 17.56 6.84 -7.86
C GLU A 71 18.71 7.03 -8.84
N LYS A 72 18.68 6.33 -9.98
CA LYS A 72 19.71 6.43 -11.02
C LYS A 72 19.58 7.69 -11.88
N ASN A 73 18.67 8.60 -11.50
CA ASN A 73 18.41 9.86 -12.20
C ASN A 73 18.19 9.67 -13.72
N PRO A 74 17.19 8.87 -14.12
CA PRO A 74 16.95 8.58 -15.53
C PRO A 74 16.59 9.84 -16.32
N ASP A 75 17.02 9.90 -17.57
CA ASP A 75 16.56 10.93 -18.49
C ASP A 75 15.05 10.83 -18.70
N LEU A 76 14.32 11.95 -18.66
CA LEU A 76 12.86 11.99 -18.89
C LEU A 76 12.45 11.35 -20.22
N SER A 77 13.32 11.46 -21.25
CA SER A 77 13.07 10.86 -22.57
C SER A 77 13.12 9.32 -22.56
N SER A 78 13.75 8.72 -21.56
CA SER A 78 13.80 7.27 -21.36
C SER A 78 12.64 6.74 -20.53
N MET A 79 11.78 7.64 -20.02
CA MET A 79 10.67 7.30 -19.13
C MET A 79 9.34 7.39 -19.86
N SER A 80 8.44 6.47 -19.57
CA SER A 80 7.04 6.55 -19.99
C SER A 80 6.13 5.86 -19.00
N VAL A 81 4.89 6.35 -18.92
CA VAL A 81 3.83 5.75 -18.11
C VAL A 81 2.80 5.12 -19.04
N ARG A 82 2.45 3.87 -18.82
CA ARG A 82 1.47 3.13 -19.63
C ARG A 82 0.28 2.72 -18.79
N ARG A 83 -0.92 2.93 -19.34
CA ARG A 83 -2.20 2.63 -18.67
C ARG A 83 -2.95 1.58 -19.48
N GLY A 84 -3.42 0.53 -18.80
CA GLY A 84 -4.21 -0.55 -19.42
C GLY A 84 -4.10 -1.82 -18.60
N ASP A 85 -4.87 -2.83 -18.98
CA ASP A 85 -4.86 -4.12 -18.28
C ASP A 85 -3.69 -5.00 -18.74
N ASP A 86 -3.21 -4.79 -19.96
CA ASP A 86 -2.04 -5.49 -20.53
C ASP A 86 -1.23 -4.51 -21.39
N ILE A 87 -0.05 -4.12 -20.91
CA ILE A 87 0.83 -3.18 -21.58
C ILE A 87 1.70 -3.83 -22.67
N ASN A 88 1.58 -5.14 -22.89
CA ASN A 88 2.21 -5.83 -24.02
C ASN A 88 1.49 -5.53 -25.35
N PHE A 89 0.27 -4.99 -25.27
CA PHE A 89 -0.49 -4.49 -26.39
C PHE A 89 -0.46 -2.94 -26.46
N PRO A 90 -0.87 -2.32 -27.59
CA PRO A 90 -0.99 -0.88 -27.68
C PRO A 90 -1.97 -0.32 -26.64
N VAL A 91 -1.47 0.51 -25.73
CA VAL A 91 -2.24 1.18 -24.67
C VAL A 91 -1.87 2.65 -24.61
N PRO A 92 -2.68 3.50 -23.97
CA PRO A 92 -2.33 4.90 -23.73
C PRO A 92 -0.97 5.03 -23.06
N THR A 93 -0.08 5.83 -23.67
CA THR A 93 1.26 6.12 -23.18
C THR A 93 1.36 7.60 -22.84
N LEU A 94 1.74 7.91 -21.62
CA LEU A 94 1.84 9.25 -21.08
C LEU A 94 3.31 9.67 -20.99
N LYS A 95 3.58 10.93 -21.33
CA LYS A 95 4.90 11.52 -21.18
C LYS A 95 5.13 11.94 -19.74
N VAL A 96 6.32 11.63 -19.22
CA VAL A 96 6.78 12.11 -17.93
C VAL A 96 7.27 13.56 -18.09
N ALA A 97 6.80 14.44 -17.21
CA ALA A 97 7.19 15.84 -17.14
C ALA A 97 8.25 16.11 -16.09
N ALA A 98 8.18 15.40 -14.97
CA ALA A 98 9.11 15.49 -13.85
C ALA A 98 9.03 14.22 -13.01
N TYR A 99 9.99 14.04 -12.13
CA TYR A 99 9.98 13.02 -11.07
C TYR A 99 10.82 13.51 -9.89
N GLY A 100 10.67 12.86 -8.77
CA GLY A 100 11.51 13.05 -7.59
C GLY A 100 11.48 11.80 -6.73
N PHE A 101 12.48 11.68 -5.87
CA PHE A 101 12.53 10.63 -4.85
C PHE A 101 13.07 11.21 -3.55
N ASP A 102 12.71 10.59 -2.42
CA ASP A 102 13.08 11.04 -1.09
C ASP A 102 14.60 11.08 -0.95
N PRO A 103 15.21 12.25 -0.61
CA PRO A 103 16.65 12.33 -0.42
C PRO A 103 17.17 11.52 0.78
N GLN A 104 16.29 11.06 1.67
CA GLN A 104 16.64 10.16 2.76
C GLN A 104 16.67 8.69 2.31
N PHE A 105 16.29 8.40 1.08
CA PHE A 105 16.38 7.04 0.55
C PHE A 105 17.79 6.46 0.73
N CYS A 106 17.86 5.35 1.41
CA CYS A 106 19.09 4.58 1.63
C CYS A 106 18.89 3.15 1.16
N GLY A 107 19.73 2.66 0.26
CA GLY A 107 19.64 1.27 -0.22
C GLY A 107 19.85 0.25 0.93
N GLU A 108 19.41 -0.98 0.71
CA GLU A 108 19.50 -2.10 1.68
C GLU A 108 20.91 -2.36 2.24
N GLU A 109 21.95 -1.98 1.50
CA GLU A 109 23.34 -2.09 1.96
C GLU A 109 23.65 -1.11 3.10
N THR A 110 22.93 0.02 3.15
CA THR A 110 23.15 1.10 4.10
C THR A 110 22.15 1.08 5.24
N CYS A 111 20.88 0.85 4.94
CA CYS A 111 19.78 0.79 5.91
C CYS A 111 19.12 -0.59 5.87
N LYS A 112 18.81 -1.15 7.03
CA LYS A 112 18.13 -2.45 7.12
C LYS A 112 16.63 -2.35 7.25
N GLU A 113 16.12 -1.26 7.78
CA GLU A 113 14.71 -0.95 7.97
C GLU A 113 14.49 0.52 7.62
N ASP A 114 13.26 0.89 7.28
CA ASP A 114 12.82 2.27 7.00
C ASP A 114 13.73 2.97 5.98
N ILE A 115 13.92 2.31 4.85
CA ILE A 115 14.86 2.78 3.80
C ILE A 115 14.37 4.01 3.03
N HIS A 116 13.24 4.61 3.41
CA HIS A 116 12.63 5.79 2.76
C HIS A 116 12.43 5.64 1.24
N ASP A 117 11.91 4.49 0.85
CA ASP A 117 11.74 4.13 -0.57
C ASP A 117 10.51 4.80 -1.21
N TYR A 118 10.48 6.14 -1.18
CA TYR A 118 9.41 6.98 -1.69
C TYR A 118 9.84 7.75 -2.92
N GLY A 119 9.03 7.69 -3.96
CA GLY A 119 9.22 8.45 -5.19
C GLY A 119 7.90 8.91 -5.80
N PHE A 120 7.97 9.89 -6.69
CA PHE A 120 6.84 10.31 -7.51
C PHE A 120 7.24 10.59 -8.95
N VAL A 121 6.28 10.43 -9.83
CA VAL A 121 6.37 10.80 -11.24
C VAL A 121 5.23 11.74 -11.57
N VAL A 122 5.52 12.81 -12.31
CA VAL A 122 4.53 13.77 -12.82
C VAL A 122 4.34 13.54 -14.31
N VAL A 123 3.10 13.32 -14.75
CA VAL A 123 2.77 13.22 -16.18
C VAL A 123 2.37 14.56 -16.76
N SER A 124 2.67 14.78 -18.04
CA SER A 124 2.44 16.06 -18.74
C SER A 124 0.96 16.40 -18.93
N SER A 125 0.06 15.43 -18.83
CA SER A 125 -1.37 15.62 -19.08
C SER A 125 -2.20 15.00 -17.96
N PRO A 126 -3.20 15.75 -17.43
CA PRO A 126 -4.04 15.25 -16.35
C PRO A 126 -4.97 14.12 -16.84
N GLN A 127 -5.14 13.11 -16.01
CA GLN A 127 -5.99 11.94 -16.24
C GLN A 127 -7.41 12.25 -15.74
N LYS A 128 -8.32 12.56 -16.66
CA LYS A 128 -9.70 12.99 -16.35
C LYS A 128 -10.69 11.82 -16.27
N ASP A 129 -10.30 10.66 -16.74
CA ASP A 129 -11.10 9.44 -16.78
C ASP A 129 -10.87 8.54 -15.54
N ILE A 130 -9.93 8.88 -14.68
CA ILE A 130 -9.80 8.31 -13.33
C ILE A 130 -10.71 9.13 -12.43
N LEU A 131 -11.79 8.52 -11.98
CA LEU A 131 -12.81 9.22 -11.19
C LEU A 131 -12.43 9.36 -9.71
N GLU A 132 -11.65 8.41 -9.20
CA GLU A 132 -11.21 8.37 -7.80
C GLU A 132 -9.72 8.04 -7.74
N PHE A 133 -8.99 8.81 -6.96
CA PHE A 133 -7.57 8.58 -6.71
C PHE A 133 -7.40 8.00 -5.30
N PRO A 134 -6.72 6.85 -5.17
CA PRO A 134 -6.43 6.30 -3.84
C PRO A 134 -5.63 7.31 -3.01
N ARG A 135 -6.05 7.50 -1.78
CA ARG A 135 -5.35 8.31 -0.78
C ARG A 135 -4.62 7.42 0.23
N PRO A 136 -3.58 7.90 0.89
CA PRO A 136 -3.07 7.27 2.10
C PRO A 136 -4.12 7.22 3.21
N VAL A 137 -3.86 6.47 4.27
CA VAL A 137 -4.64 6.46 5.50
C VAL A 137 -4.75 7.89 6.05
N ALA A 138 -5.96 8.30 6.46
CA ALA A 138 -6.28 9.69 6.81
C ALA A 138 -6.21 10.00 8.31
N ASP A 139 -6.34 9.00 9.18
CA ASP A 139 -6.33 9.19 10.63
C ASP A 139 -5.94 7.90 11.37
N GLN A 140 -5.89 7.99 12.70
CA GLN A 140 -5.51 6.88 13.56
C GLN A 140 -6.57 5.77 13.56
N ASP A 141 -7.84 6.09 13.46
CA ASP A 141 -8.92 5.09 13.49
C ASP A 141 -8.86 4.20 12.24
N GLU A 142 -8.62 4.80 11.07
CA GLU A 142 -8.37 4.04 9.83
C GLU A 142 -7.11 3.19 9.92
N TRP A 143 -6.02 3.77 10.48
CA TRP A 143 -4.78 3.03 10.70
C TRP A 143 -5.02 1.79 11.57
N ASP A 144 -5.70 1.95 12.71
CA ASP A 144 -5.96 0.88 13.67
C ASP A 144 -6.83 -0.24 13.09
N GLN A 145 -7.68 0.12 12.12
CA GLN A 145 -8.55 -0.82 11.42
C GLN A 145 -7.80 -1.76 10.48
N ILE A 146 -6.77 -1.26 9.78
CA ILE A 146 -6.16 -1.99 8.66
C ILE A 146 -4.68 -2.33 8.85
N MET A 147 -3.95 -1.60 9.69
CA MET A 147 -2.49 -1.75 9.82
C MET A 147 -2.13 -2.60 11.03
N ALA A 148 -2.47 -3.88 10.97
CA ALA A 148 -2.13 -4.86 12.00
C ALA A 148 -1.57 -6.15 11.37
N VAL A 149 -0.77 -6.90 12.14
CA VAL A 149 -0.33 -8.25 11.72
C VAL A 149 -1.55 -9.12 11.49
N LYS A 150 -1.60 -9.81 10.33
CA LYS A 150 -2.70 -10.60 9.77
C LYS A 150 -3.80 -9.78 9.08
N SER A 151 -3.77 -8.46 9.10
CA SER A 151 -4.66 -7.68 8.21
C SER A 151 -4.37 -8.03 6.75
N THR A 152 -5.42 -8.10 5.96
CA THR A 152 -5.32 -8.41 4.52
C THR A 152 -5.07 -7.14 3.74
N ILE A 153 -4.11 -7.19 2.82
CA ILE A 153 -3.85 -6.16 1.82
C ILE A 153 -3.93 -6.77 0.43
N THR A 154 -4.25 -5.93 -0.55
CA THR A 154 -4.29 -6.28 -1.97
C THR A 154 -3.12 -5.63 -2.69
N LEU A 155 -2.22 -6.45 -3.20
CA LEU A 155 -1.11 -6.01 -4.05
C LEU A 155 -1.60 -5.93 -5.48
N VAL A 156 -1.23 -4.86 -6.20
CA VAL A 156 -1.58 -4.69 -7.61
C VAL A 156 -0.37 -4.22 -8.39
N GLY A 157 -0.08 -4.86 -9.53
CA GLY A 157 1.06 -4.45 -10.33
C GLY A 157 1.16 -5.10 -11.70
N TYR A 158 2.30 -4.86 -12.37
CA TYR A 158 2.61 -5.33 -13.72
C TYR A 158 3.87 -6.21 -13.75
N GLY A 159 4.31 -6.65 -12.60
CA GLY A 159 5.54 -7.41 -12.42
C GLY A 159 5.53 -8.80 -13.00
N LEU A 160 6.59 -9.53 -12.70
CA LEU A 160 6.84 -10.88 -13.17
C LEU A 160 5.93 -11.89 -12.48
N ASN A 161 5.46 -12.86 -13.23
CA ASN A 161 4.65 -13.98 -12.76
C ASN A 161 5.45 -15.30 -12.74
N GLU A 162 4.80 -16.39 -12.34
CA GLU A 162 5.36 -17.75 -12.36
C GLU A 162 5.69 -18.26 -13.76
N GLY A 163 5.15 -17.61 -14.80
CA GLY A 163 5.44 -17.92 -16.22
C GLY A 163 6.47 -16.99 -16.84
N ASP A 164 7.20 -16.19 -16.04
CA ASP A 164 8.20 -15.22 -16.50
C ASP A 164 7.62 -14.13 -17.44
N ILE A 165 6.32 -13.79 -17.28
CA ILE A 165 5.64 -12.76 -18.08
C ILE A 165 5.43 -11.53 -17.20
N THR A 166 5.74 -10.34 -17.74
CA THR A 166 5.45 -9.03 -17.15
C THR A 166 4.46 -8.26 -18.00
N GLY A 167 3.94 -7.15 -17.46
CA GLY A 167 3.13 -6.20 -18.23
C GLY A 167 1.63 -6.46 -18.24
N VAL A 168 1.16 -7.54 -17.66
CA VAL A 168 -0.27 -7.79 -17.41
C VAL A 168 -0.62 -7.29 -16.01
N LYS A 169 -1.65 -6.46 -15.86
CA LYS A 169 -2.09 -5.97 -14.55
C LYS A 169 -2.75 -7.09 -13.76
N ARG A 170 -2.30 -7.28 -12.53
CA ARG A 170 -2.74 -8.36 -11.67
C ARG A 170 -2.86 -7.93 -10.22
N GLN A 171 -3.49 -8.79 -9.43
CA GLN A 171 -3.72 -8.58 -8.01
C GLN A 171 -3.57 -9.87 -7.21
N VAL A 172 -3.21 -9.71 -5.93
CA VAL A 172 -3.23 -10.79 -4.94
C VAL A 172 -3.56 -10.23 -3.57
N GLU A 173 -4.33 -10.96 -2.80
CA GLU A 173 -4.55 -10.67 -1.38
C GLU A 173 -3.55 -11.44 -0.53
N VAL A 174 -2.88 -10.72 0.37
CA VAL A 174 -1.87 -11.29 1.25
C VAL A 174 -2.00 -10.71 2.65
N PRO A 175 -1.62 -11.45 3.70
CA PRO A 175 -1.60 -10.92 5.06
C PRO A 175 -0.34 -10.09 5.31
N ILE A 176 -0.47 -9.04 6.13
CA ILE A 176 0.67 -8.38 6.77
C ILE A 176 1.27 -9.36 7.78
N THR A 177 2.58 -9.58 7.72
CA THR A 177 3.27 -10.58 8.57
C THR A 177 4.07 -9.94 9.69
N LYS A 178 4.62 -8.73 9.46
CA LYS A 178 5.49 -8.04 10.44
C LYS A 178 5.57 -6.55 10.10
N PHE A 179 5.83 -5.70 11.11
CA PHE A 179 6.21 -4.29 10.95
C PHE A 179 7.67 -4.07 11.31
N SER A 180 8.29 -3.01 10.79
CA SER A 180 9.53 -2.45 11.30
C SER A 180 9.31 -1.84 12.69
N ALA A 181 10.39 -1.49 13.38
CA ALA A 181 10.30 -0.93 14.73
C ALA A 181 9.53 0.41 14.79
N SER A 182 9.62 1.22 13.74
CA SER A 182 8.90 2.49 13.61
C SER A 182 7.48 2.33 13.07
N GLY A 183 7.16 1.19 12.43
CA GLY A 183 5.94 0.98 11.66
C GLY A 183 5.92 1.67 10.30
N LEU A 184 7.03 2.26 9.84
CA LEU A 184 7.14 2.89 8.52
C LEU A 184 7.43 1.91 7.39
N GLU A 185 7.65 0.65 7.70
CA GLU A 185 7.68 -0.47 6.76
C GLU A 185 6.90 -1.65 7.34
N PHE A 186 6.33 -2.43 6.46
CA PHE A 186 5.79 -3.74 6.83
C PHE A 186 6.20 -4.82 5.83
N GLN A 187 6.16 -6.06 6.29
CA GLN A 187 6.31 -7.25 5.46
C GLN A 187 4.93 -7.86 5.22
N ALA A 188 4.73 -8.36 4.01
CA ALA A 188 3.51 -9.07 3.65
C ALA A 188 3.78 -10.14 2.60
N GLY A 189 2.83 -11.06 2.43
CA GLY A 189 2.97 -12.15 1.49
C GLY A 189 3.79 -13.32 2.02
N GLY A 190 4.19 -14.20 1.13
CA GLY A 190 4.80 -15.49 1.41
C GLY A 190 3.87 -16.64 1.01
N ASP A 191 4.31 -17.88 1.25
CA ASP A 191 3.56 -19.09 0.91
C ASP A 191 3.12 -19.18 -0.57
N GLY A 192 3.92 -18.58 -1.47
CA GLY A 192 3.65 -18.56 -2.90
C GLY A 192 2.78 -17.39 -3.36
N LEU A 193 2.44 -16.44 -2.48
CA LEU A 193 1.66 -15.24 -2.78
C LEU A 193 2.50 -13.99 -2.49
N ASP A 194 2.83 -13.20 -3.52
CA ASP A 194 3.77 -12.07 -3.35
C ASP A 194 3.76 -11.09 -4.51
N SER A 195 4.42 -9.95 -4.32
CA SER A 195 4.94 -9.10 -5.40
C SER A 195 6.23 -9.70 -6.00
N CYS A 196 6.60 -9.28 -7.21
CA CYS A 196 7.79 -9.75 -7.90
C CYS A 196 8.44 -8.60 -8.70
N GLN A 197 9.52 -8.88 -9.45
CA GLN A 197 10.23 -7.88 -10.25
C GLN A 197 9.28 -7.17 -11.23
N GLY A 198 9.23 -5.84 -11.15
CA GLY A 198 8.33 -5.00 -11.93
C GLY A 198 7.11 -4.50 -11.16
N ASP A 199 6.79 -5.10 -10.00
CA ASP A 199 5.77 -4.57 -9.07
C ASP A 199 6.32 -3.44 -8.17
N SER A 200 7.62 -3.23 -8.17
CA SER A 200 8.34 -2.14 -7.51
C SER A 200 7.63 -0.80 -7.66
N GLY A 201 7.32 -0.13 -6.54
CA GLY A 201 6.56 1.13 -6.51
C GLY A 201 5.04 0.97 -6.66
N GLY A 202 4.55 -0.23 -6.91
CA GLY A 202 3.12 -0.54 -6.96
C GLY A 202 2.46 -0.48 -5.59
N PRO A 203 1.12 -0.36 -5.55
CA PRO A 203 0.38 -0.22 -4.32
C PRO A 203 0.20 -1.54 -3.57
N ALA A 204 0.20 -1.44 -2.25
CA ALA A 204 -0.47 -2.34 -1.35
C ALA A 204 -1.72 -1.61 -0.83
N PHE A 205 -2.90 -2.00 -1.30
CA PHE A 205 -4.15 -1.42 -0.88
C PHE A 205 -4.74 -2.16 0.32
N ALA A 206 -5.36 -1.43 1.23
CA ALA A 206 -6.23 -2.00 2.25
C ALA A 206 -7.66 -1.48 2.08
N ARG A 207 -8.62 -2.27 2.54
CA ARG A 207 -10.03 -1.91 2.46
C ARG A 207 -10.56 -1.56 3.83
N LEU A 208 -11.09 -0.35 3.97
CA LEU A 208 -11.76 0.10 5.19
C LEU A 208 -13.13 -0.55 5.36
N ASP A 209 -13.68 -0.57 6.56
CA ASP A 209 -15.04 -1.06 6.84
C ASP A 209 -16.10 -0.25 6.07
N SER A 210 -15.81 1.00 5.71
CA SER A 210 -16.63 1.81 4.82
C SER A 210 -16.74 1.24 3.40
N GLY A 211 -15.82 0.34 3.03
CA GLY A 211 -15.65 -0.20 1.69
C GLY A 211 -14.67 0.58 0.80
N GLU A 212 -14.16 1.72 1.28
CA GLU A 212 -13.15 2.51 0.59
C GLU A 212 -11.80 1.77 0.53
N TRP A 213 -11.08 1.94 -0.59
CA TRP A 213 -9.72 1.45 -0.75
C TRP A 213 -8.72 2.57 -0.47
N VAL A 214 -7.79 2.33 0.45
CA VAL A 214 -6.72 3.26 0.81
C VAL A 214 -5.35 2.67 0.48
N LEU A 215 -4.38 3.54 0.22
CA LEU A 215 -3.00 3.17 -0.03
C LEU A 215 -2.29 2.93 1.31
N ALA A 216 -2.13 1.65 1.67
CA ALA A 216 -1.49 1.21 2.90
C ALA A 216 0.03 1.07 2.75
N GLY A 217 0.52 0.77 1.55
CA GLY A 217 1.94 0.56 1.29
C GLY A 217 2.35 0.76 -0.16
N ILE A 218 3.65 0.94 -0.36
CA ILE A 218 4.32 1.03 -1.66
C ILE A 218 5.32 -0.12 -1.72
N THR A 219 5.25 -0.96 -2.76
CA THR A 219 6.15 -2.10 -2.96
C THR A 219 7.59 -1.62 -3.07
N SER A 220 8.44 -2.01 -2.14
CA SER A 220 9.83 -1.58 -2.05
C SER A 220 10.80 -2.67 -2.51
N ARG A 221 10.94 -3.71 -1.77
CA ARG A 221 11.88 -4.80 -2.01
C ARG A 221 11.27 -6.14 -1.59
N GLY A 222 11.95 -7.23 -1.87
CA GLY A 222 11.46 -8.54 -1.47
C GLY A 222 12.55 -9.60 -1.52
N TYR A 223 12.21 -10.76 -1.01
CA TYR A 223 12.99 -11.97 -1.18
C TYR A 223 12.81 -12.54 -2.60
N THR A 224 13.10 -13.81 -2.79
CA THR A 224 12.66 -14.50 -4.01
C THR A 224 11.13 -14.46 -4.08
N CYS A 225 10.58 -14.19 -5.27
CA CYS A 225 9.12 -14.09 -5.49
C CYS A 225 8.38 -15.29 -4.87
N GLY A 226 7.27 -15.00 -4.20
CA GLY A 226 6.52 -15.97 -3.41
C GLY A 226 7.00 -16.16 -1.97
N LYS A 227 8.02 -15.43 -1.53
CA LYS A 227 8.58 -15.52 -0.18
C LYS A 227 8.30 -14.31 0.71
N GLY A 228 7.53 -13.38 0.21
CA GLY A 228 7.15 -12.13 0.86
C GLY A 228 8.06 -10.96 0.53
N GLY A 229 7.50 -9.77 0.64
CA GLY A 229 8.13 -8.50 0.33
C GLY A 229 8.00 -7.49 1.46
N PHE A 230 8.67 -6.36 1.27
CA PHE A 230 8.66 -5.20 2.15
C PHE A 230 7.95 -4.05 1.45
N TYR A 231 7.14 -3.34 2.19
CA TYR A 231 6.30 -2.26 1.70
C TYR A 231 6.54 -1.02 2.54
N ALA A 232 6.90 0.08 1.89
CA ALA A 232 7.07 1.37 2.55
C ALA A 232 5.69 1.98 2.86
N VAL A 233 5.48 2.40 4.09
CA VAL A 233 4.22 3.02 4.54
C VAL A 233 4.19 4.48 4.06
N PRO A 234 3.17 4.92 3.32
CA PRO A 234 3.14 6.26 2.71
C PRO A 234 3.37 7.41 3.70
N GLN A 235 2.93 7.28 4.96
CA GLN A 235 3.09 8.28 6.02
C GLN A 235 4.55 8.75 6.17
N GLY A 236 5.52 7.86 6.01
CA GLY A 236 6.93 8.22 6.09
C GLY A 236 7.41 9.20 4.99
N GLY A 237 6.71 9.26 3.86
CA GLY A 237 7.06 10.09 2.71
C GLY A 237 6.17 11.32 2.48
N LEU A 238 5.02 11.46 3.19
CA LEU A 238 4.01 12.47 2.85
C LEU A 238 4.51 13.92 2.97
N CYS A 239 5.32 14.24 3.98
CA CYS A 239 5.90 15.57 4.15
C CYS A 239 6.85 15.94 3.02
N TRP A 240 7.75 15.04 2.71
CA TRP A 240 8.66 15.21 1.59
C TRP A 240 7.88 15.35 0.28
N LEU A 241 6.90 14.49 0.03
CA LEU A 241 6.08 14.53 -1.18
C LEU A 241 5.36 15.87 -1.31
N SER A 242 4.70 16.34 -0.25
CA SER A 242 3.99 17.63 -0.24
C SER A 242 4.94 18.78 -0.62
N GLY A 243 6.13 18.84 0.01
CA GLY A 243 7.13 19.85 -0.29
C GLY A 243 7.72 19.76 -1.69
N ALA A 244 7.95 18.55 -2.20
CA ALA A 244 8.61 18.32 -3.49
C ALA A 244 7.65 18.39 -4.70
N SER A 245 6.40 17.96 -4.55
CA SER A 245 5.42 17.89 -5.64
C SER A 245 4.35 18.98 -5.59
N GLY A 246 4.17 19.63 -4.44
CA GLY A 246 3.08 20.57 -4.18
C GLY A 246 1.72 19.88 -3.95
N LEU A 247 1.68 18.54 -3.89
CA LEU A 247 0.48 17.77 -3.59
C LEU A 247 0.46 17.38 -2.11
N ASP A 248 -0.45 17.97 -1.36
CA ASP A 248 -0.64 17.63 0.04
C ASP A 248 -1.61 16.45 0.18
N LEU A 249 -1.09 15.33 0.68
CA LEU A 249 -1.83 14.11 0.98
C LEU A 249 -1.77 13.78 2.48
N ARG A 250 -1.31 14.72 3.30
CA ARG A 250 -1.30 14.53 4.75
C ARG A 250 -2.71 14.41 5.29
N PRO A 251 -2.89 13.75 6.44
CA PRO A 251 -4.17 13.74 7.15
C PRO A 251 -4.74 15.15 7.30
N PRO A 252 -6.08 15.34 7.29
CA PRO A 252 -6.69 16.61 7.59
C PRO A 252 -6.19 17.16 8.95
N ASP A 253 -5.93 18.47 9.00
CA ASP A 253 -5.44 19.17 10.20
C ASP A 253 -4.06 18.69 10.72
N CYS A 254 -3.31 17.95 9.89
CA CYS A 254 -1.96 17.49 10.20
C CYS A 254 -0.93 18.51 9.69
N GLU A 255 -0.39 19.35 10.56
CA GLU A 255 0.70 20.27 10.23
C GLU A 255 2.07 19.55 10.27
N ASP A 256 2.26 18.68 11.25
CA ASP A 256 3.44 17.84 11.45
C ASP A 256 3.19 16.44 10.87
N CYS A 257 4.12 15.81 10.19
CA CYS A 257 3.89 14.57 9.45
C CYS A 257 3.78 13.28 10.29
N ASP A 258 3.72 13.39 11.59
CA ASP A 258 3.60 12.32 12.57
C ASP A 258 2.25 12.31 13.30
N CYS A 259 1.20 12.79 12.63
CA CYS A 259 -0.16 12.78 13.19
C CYS A 259 -0.76 11.38 13.35
N ILE A 260 -0.23 10.39 12.65
CA ILE A 260 -0.57 8.98 12.83
C ILE A 260 0.58 8.30 13.54
N ASN A 261 0.30 7.74 14.71
CA ASN A 261 1.28 6.92 15.42
C ASN A 261 1.40 5.55 14.75
N THR A 262 2.49 5.36 14.02
CA THR A 262 2.78 4.13 13.27
C THR A 262 3.46 3.04 14.11
N ASP A 263 3.89 3.34 15.35
CA ASP A 263 4.59 2.36 16.22
C ASP A 263 3.70 1.13 16.48
N PRO A 264 4.10 -0.06 16.03
CA PRO A 264 3.33 -1.28 16.21
C PRO A 264 3.22 -1.73 17.68
N ASN A 265 4.02 -1.13 18.57
CA ASN A 265 4.05 -1.46 20.01
C ASN A 265 3.37 -0.38 20.88
N ARG A 266 2.71 0.65 20.27
CA ARG A 266 2.14 1.77 21.01
C ARG A 266 1.22 1.39 22.16
N ASP A 267 0.49 0.27 22.04
CA ASP A 267 -0.44 -0.22 23.07
C ASP A 267 0.22 -1.10 24.13
N GLN A 268 1.51 -1.40 24.00
CA GLN A 268 2.24 -2.20 24.99
C GLN A 268 2.85 -1.36 26.13
N GLY A 269 2.72 -0.02 26.06
CA GLY A 269 3.22 0.92 27.05
C GLY A 269 2.17 1.27 28.10
N CYS A 270 2.40 0.80 29.35
CA CYS A 270 1.63 1.03 30.58
C CYS A 270 0.38 0.20 30.76
N GLY A 271 0.55 -1.06 31.04
CA GLY A 271 -0.40 -1.83 31.85
C GLY A 271 -0.51 -1.21 33.27
N CYS A 272 -1.22 -0.11 33.43
CA CYS A 272 -1.79 0.24 34.71
C CYS A 272 -2.85 -0.81 35.01
N THR A 273 -2.43 -1.90 35.65
CA THR A 273 -3.36 -2.82 36.31
C THR A 273 -4.14 -2.00 37.33
N SER A 274 -5.37 -1.60 37.00
CA SER A 274 -6.37 -1.24 37.98
C SER A 274 -6.66 -2.51 38.79
N GLY A 275 -5.87 -2.73 39.82
CA GLY A 275 -6.10 -3.76 40.81
C GLY A 275 -7.43 -3.49 41.53
N PRO A 276 -8.22 -4.54 41.85
CA PRO A 276 -9.51 -4.36 42.50
C PRO A 276 -9.31 -3.81 43.91
N GLY A 277 -10.14 -2.84 44.26
CA GLY A 277 -10.24 -2.08 45.48
C GLY A 277 -9.71 -2.68 46.75
N GLY A 278 -8.74 -2.01 47.35
CA GLY A 278 -8.44 -2.09 48.76
C GLY A 278 -9.41 -1.17 49.56
N PRO A 279 -9.69 -1.47 50.85
CA PRO A 279 -10.81 -0.86 51.58
C PRO A 279 -10.59 0.63 51.89
N LEU A 280 -11.66 1.39 51.79
CA LEU A 280 -11.73 2.78 52.19
C LEU A 280 -11.28 2.96 53.65
N ALA A 281 -10.09 3.56 53.85
CA ALA A 281 -9.71 4.10 55.16
C ALA A 281 -10.23 5.56 55.22
N LEU A 282 -11.28 5.75 55.99
CA LEU A 282 -11.80 7.06 56.41
C LEU A 282 -10.72 7.76 57.25
N LEU A 283 -10.05 8.77 56.72
CA LEU A 283 -9.25 9.72 57.49
C LEU A 283 -10.00 11.04 57.59
N LEU A 284 -10.40 11.35 58.84
CA LEU A 284 -10.98 12.63 59.27
C LEU A 284 -9.98 13.78 59.05
N PRO A 285 -10.44 15.00 58.75
CA PRO A 285 -9.55 16.15 58.56
C PRO A 285 -9.12 16.73 59.91
N LEU A 286 -7.86 16.73 60.20
CA LEU A 286 -7.24 17.57 61.23
C LEU A 286 -7.13 19.01 60.70
N ALA A 287 -7.86 19.93 61.32
CA ALA A 287 -7.72 21.36 61.12
C ALA A 287 -6.41 21.87 61.71
N LEU A 288 -5.50 22.33 60.89
CA LEU A 288 -4.30 23.06 61.30
C LEU A 288 -4.47 24.55 60.93
N LEU A 289 -4.61 25.37 61.97
CA LEU A 289 -4.54 26.82 61.91
C LEU A 289 -3.13 27.23 61.38
N ALA A 290 -3.04 27.86 60.25
CA ALA A 290 -1.81 28.42 59.76
C ALA A 290 -1.81 29.95 59.95
N LEU A 291 -0.85 30.42 60.70
CA LEU A 291 -0.46 31.79 60.93
C LEU A 291 -0.05 32.49 59.63
N ARG A 292 -0.62 33.66 59.33
CA ARG A 292 -0.20 34.55 58.25
C ARG A 292 1.09 35.32 58.57
N PRO A 293 2.12 35.32 57.73
CA PRO A 293 3.21 36.30 57.86
C PRO A 293 2.83 37.64 57.20
N ARG A 294 3.12 38.73 57.93
CA ARG A 294 2.93 40.15 57.50
C ARG A 294 3.87 40.48 56.31
N ARG A 295 3.31 41.13 55.29
CA ARG A 295 4.04 41.77 54.21
C ARG A 295 4.71 43.06 54.69
N ARG A 296 6.02 43.21 54.41
CA ARG A 296 6.75 44.52 54.52
C ARG A 296 6.65 45.26 53.21
N PRO A 297 6.55 46.60 53.19
CA PRO A 297 6.52 47.41 51.98
C PRO A 297 7.96 47.60 51.40
N VAL A 298 8.02 47.61 50.06
CA VAL A 298 9.23 47.91 49.28
C VAL A 298 9.25 49.41 49.02
N PRO A 299 10.43 50.10 49.24
CA PRO A 299 10.54 51.52 48.92
C PRO A 299 10.80 51.75 47.44
N ALA A 300 10.22 52.83 46.90
CA ALA A 300 10.44 53.33 45.54
C ALA A 300 11.85 53.87 45.36
N ALA A 301 12.51 53.51 44.24
CA ALA A 301 13.75 54.14 43.79
C ALA A 301 13.45 55.17 42.69
N ARG A 302 14.16 56.27 42.76
CA ARG A 302 14.19 57.37 41.78
C ARG A 302 14.83 57.01 40.47
#